data_d1837029685c93217a7f09e7426f3d9e
#
_entry.id   d1837029685c93217a7f09e7426f3d9e
#
_cell.length_a   1.000
_cell.length_b   1.000
_cell.length_c   1.000
_cell.angle_alpha   90.00
_cell.angle_beta   90.00
_cell.angle_gamma   90.00
#
_symmetry.space_group_name_H-M   'P 1'
#
loop_
_entity.id
_entity.type
_entity.pdbx_description
1 polymer ?
#
loop_
_entity_poly.entity_id
_entity_poly.type
_entity_poly.pdbx_seq_one_letter_code
_entity_poly.pdbx_strand_id
1 'polypeptide(L)'
;MAFVYIGLKAFLMQKKFHFHLKNQLAVCFFLCLSSVALHSAAAEIKPSAVVVTRWTCNAFYLPARSIWQRAVAIEFDGDDVRAVQIDGVSVFAFNIQGTTVLTAVDGERIQFDPTIQTWSSDLRGIVSSQGNCLASQ
;
A
#
# COMPACT_ATOMS: atom_id res chain seq x y z
N MET A 1 31.15 28.01 24.96
CA MET A 1 30.25 28.65 25.94
C MET A 1 29.21 29.47 25.22
N ALA A 2 28.12 28.90 24.75
CA ALA A 2 27.01 29.63 24.12
C ALA A 2 25.73 28.74 24.03
N PHE A 3 25.26 28.20 25.16
CA PHE A 3 24.04 27.32 25.17
C PHE A 3 23.08 27.59 26.35
N VAL A 4 23.11 28.75 26.95
CA VAL A 4 22.30 29.05 28.18
C VAL A 4 21.25 30.18 27.97
N TYR A 5 21.06 30.76 26.76
CA TYR A 5 20.21 31.96 26.61
C TYR A 5 18.83 31.77 25.97
N ILE A 6 18.38 30.55 25.68
CA ILE A 6 17.06 30.30 25.01
C ILE A 6 15.96 29.90 25.99
N GLY A 7 16.28 29.52 27.23
CA GLY A 7 15.28 29.00 28.20
C GLY A 7 14.45 30.05 28.97
N LEU A 8 14.75 31.34 28.93
CA LEU A 8 14.15 32.32 29.85
C LEU A 8 13.06 33.22 29.24
N LYS A 9 12.83 33.18 27.92
CA LYS A 9 11.77 34.00 27.27
C LYS A 9 10.43 33.31 27.15
N ALA A 10 10.36 32.00 27.29
CA ALA A 10 9.10 31.24 27.16
C ALA A 10 8.25 31.26 28.44
N PHE A 11 8.82 31.56 29.60
CA PHE A 11 8.13 31.49 30.90
C PHE A 11 7.35 32.75 31.29
N LEU A 12 7.58 33.88 30.66
CA LEU A 12 6.95 35.15 31.02
C LEU A 12 5.71 35.49 30.16
N MET A 13 5.39 34.71 29.14
CA MET A 13 4.24 35.00 28.26
C MET A 13 2.96 34.26 28.69
N GLN A 14 3.01 33.36 29.63
CA GLN A 14 1.88 32.53 30.05
C GLN A 14 1.05 33.11 31.21
N LYS A 15 1.47 34.23 31.78
CA LYS A 15 0.79 34.83 32.99
C LYS A 15 -0.19 35.95 32.67
N LYS A 16 -0.36 36.38 31.45
CA LYS A 16 -1.30 37.46 31.05
C LYS A 16 -2.63 36.99 30.46
N PHE A 17 -2.83 35.69 30.24
CA PHE A 17 -4.03 35.19 29.54
C PHE A 17 -5.15 34.73 30.50
N HIS A 18 -4.94 34.78 31.84
CA HIS A 18 -5.88 34.21 32.79
C HIS A 18 -6.81 35.21 33.45
N PHE A 19 -6.77 36.52 33.10
CA PHE A 19 -7.55 37.53 33.82
C PHE A 19 -8.79 38.05 33.07
N HIS A 20 -9.02 37.66 31.81
CA HIS A 20 -10.18 38.17 31.03
C HIS A 20 -11.30 37.14 30.80
N LEU A 21 -11.22 35.95 31.40
CA LEU A 21 -12.19 34.86 31.15
C LEU A 21 -13.26 34.69 32.21
N LYS A 22 -13.35 35.59 33.19
CA LYS A 22 -14.33 35.45 34.29
C LYS A 22 -15.63 36.24 34.14
N ASN A 23 -15.79 37.07 33.12
CA ASN A 23 -16.96 37.96 33.00
C ASN A 23 -17.84 37.73 31.77
N GLN A 24 -17.61 36.67 30.97
CA GLN A 24 -18.46 36.34 29.81
C GLN A 24 -19.23 35.02 29.92
N LEU A 25 -19.26 34.40 31.12
CA LEU A 25 -19.91 33.09 31.31
C LEU A 25 -21.39 33.15 31.71
N ALA A 26 -21.99 34.34 31.74
CA ALA A 26 -23.37 34.48 32.21
C ALA A 26 -24.42 34.76 31.11
N VAL A 27 -24.06 34.98 29.87
CA VAL A 27 -25.04 35.39 28.84
C VAL A 27 -25.23 34.36 27.72
N CYS A 28 -24.34 33.38 27.58
CA CYS A 28 -24.45 32.38 26.50
C CYS A 28 -25.19 31.08 26.85
N PHE A 29 -25.79 31.00 28.10
CA PHE A 29 -26.42 29.74 28.50
C PHE A 29 -27.90 29.58 28.10
N PHE A 30 -28.48 30.57 27.41
CA PHE A 30 -29.93 30.53 27.10
C PHE A 30 -30.31 30.46 25.61
N LEU A 31 -29.37 30.39 24.67
CA LEU A 31 -29.69 30.42 23.25
C LEU A 31 -29.10 29.28 22.42
N CYS A 32 -28.59 28.20 22.99
CA CYS A 32 -28.07 27.04 22.24
C CYS A 32 -28.86 25.76 22.47
N LEU A 33 -30.21 25.87 22.61
CA LEU A 33 -31.10 24.69 22.48
C LEU A 33 -31.74 24.66 21.12
N SER A 34 -30.97 24.77 20.06
CA SER A 34 -31.48 24.56 18.69
C SER A 34 -30.51 23.69 17.92
N SER A 35 -30.99 22.44 17.70
CA SER A 35 -30.65 21.57 16.57
C SER A 35 -29.16 21.21 16.39
N VAL A 36 -28.63 20.33 17.24
CA VAL A 36 -27.61 19.40 16.80
C VAL A 36 -28.30 18.33 15.93
N ALA A 37 -28.59 18.65 14.67
CA ALA A 37 -28.83 17.64 13.68
C ALA A 37 -27.50 16.89 13.53
N LEU A 38 -27.37 15.74 14.18
CA LEU A 38 -26.33 14.76 13.86
C LEU A 38 -26.57 14.32 12.42
N HIS A 39 -25.92 15.00 11.50
CA HIS A 39 -25.71 14.43 10.18
C HIS A 39 -24.65 13.32 10.37
N SER A 40 -25.13 12.13 10.72
CA SER A 40 -24.37 10.90 10.49
C SER A 40 -24.23 10.78 8.98
N ALA A 41 -23.17 11.39 8.43
CA ALA A 41 -22.68 11.02 7.12
C ALA A 41 -22.21 9.58 7.27
N ALA A 42 -23.13 8.63 7.06
CA ALA A 42 -22.76 7.25 6.79
C ALA A 42 -21.87 7.32 5.55
N ALA A 43 -20.56 7.21 5.76
CA ALA A 43 -19.62 6.99 4.67
C ALA A 43 -20.09 5.68 4.01
N GLU A 44 -20.71 5.81 2.85
CA GLU A 44 -21.09 4.68 2.01
C GLU A 44 -19.78 3.98 1.64
N ILE A 45 -19.46 2.91 2.37
CA ILE A 45 -18.33 2.03 2.05
C ILE A 45 -18.76 1.35 0.76
N LYS A 46 -18.39 1.97 -0.36
CA LYS A 46 -18.53 1.36 -1.68
C LYS A 46 -17.70 0.08 -1.64
N PRO A 47 -18.30 -1.11 -1.79
CA PRO A 47 -17.52 -2.33 -1.83
C PRO A 47 -16.58 -2.22 -3.03
N SER A 48 -15.28 -2.15 -2.75
CA SER A 48 -14.26 -2.22 -3.80
C SER A 48 -14.38 -3.59 -4.44
N ALA A 49 -14.61 -3.62 -5.74
CA ALA A 49 -14.73 -4.89 -6.46
C ALA A 49 -13.31 -5.45 -6.64
N VAL A 50 -13.02 -6.52 -5.92
CA VAL A 50 -11.77 -7.27 -6.10
C VAL A 50 -11.75 -7.90 -7.49
N VAL A 51 -10.71 -7.62 -8.27
CA VAL A 51 -10.51 -8.13 -9.62
C VAL A 51 -9.29 -9.04 -9.64
N VAL A 52 -9.44 -10.25 -10.19
CA VAL A 52 -8.33 -11.19 -10.38
C VAL A 52 -7.96 -11.22 -11.85
N THR A 53 -6.74 -10.82 -12.16
CA THR A 53 -6.18 -10.94 -13.50
C THR A 53 -5.16 -12.07 -13.54
N ARG A 54 -5.15 -12.82 -14.64
CA ARG A 54 -4.27 -13.99 -14.82
C ARG A 54 -3.42 -13.85 -16.06
N TRP A 55 -2.22 -14.41 -16.00
CA TRP A 55 -1.28 -14.49 -17.11
C TRP A 55 -0.69 -15.89 -17.22
N THR A 56 -0.39 -16.30 -18.43
CA THR A 56 0.41 -17.48 -18.72
C THR A 56 1.72 -17.03 -19.36
N CYS A 57 2.85 -17.38 -18.74
CA CYS A 57 4.18 -17.01 -19.15
C CYS A 57 4.91 -18.23 -19.74
N ASN A 58 5.52 -18.08 -20.91
CA ASN A 58 6.44 -19.07 -21.46
C ASN A 58 7.86 -18.73 -21.02
N ALA A 59 8.31 -19.34 -19.93
CA ALA A 59 9.61 -19.09 -19.34
C ALA A 59 10.67 -20.04 -19.89
N PHE A 60 11.71 -19.48 -20.51
CA PHE A 60 12.86 -20.22 -21.02
C PHE A 60 13.93 -20.30 -19.95
N TYR A 61 14.25 -21.52 -19.51
CA TYR A 61 15.17 -21.82 -18.42
C TYR A 61 16.56 -22.17 -18.89
N LEU A 62 17.59 -21.57 -18.25
CA LEU A 62 19.01 -21.86 -18.44
C LEU A 62 19.59 -22.49 -17.16
N PRO A 63 20.53 -23.43 -17.26
CA PRO A 63 21.20 -23.94 -18.48
C PRO A 63 20.44 -25.03 -19.21
N ALA A 64 19.29 -25.50 -18.69
CA ALA A 64 18.56 -26.65 -19.23
C ALA A 64 18.02 -26.44 -20.67
N ARG A 65 17.91 -25.19 -21.13
CA ARG A 65 17.35 -24.80 -22.45
C ARG A 65 15.94 -25.34 -22.66
N SER A 66 15.12 -25.34 -21.61
CA SER A 66 13.74 -25.83 -21.64
C SER A 66 12.76 -24.67 -21.49
N ILE A 67 11.57 -24.82 -22.06
CA ILE A 67 10.47 -23.87 -21.88
C ILE A 67 9.45 -24.50 -20.94
N TRP A 68 9.09 -23.76 -19.91
CA TRP A 68 8.03 -24.15 -18.99
C TRP A 68 6.96 -23.06 -18.97
N GLN A 69 5.70 -23.47 -18.89
CA GLN A 69 4.61 -22.55 -18.68
C GLN A 69 4.49 -22.23 -17.19
N ARG A 70 4.43 -20.94 -16.88
CA ARG A 70 4.24 -20.44 -15.53
C ARG A 70 2.92 -19.66 -15.51
N ALA A 71 2.15 -19.86 -14.47
CA ALA A 71 0.90 -19.16 -14.27
C ALA A 71 1.06 -18.07 -13.21
N VAL A 72 0.63 -16.86 -13.52
CA VAL A 72 0.60 -15.74 -12.57
C VAL A 72 -0.84 -15.30 -12.39
N ALA A 73 -1.30 -15.15 -11.15
CA ALA A 73 -2.56 -14.51 -10.85
C ALA A 73 -2.34 -13.39 -9.84
N ILE A 74 -2.91 -12.22 -10.12
CA ILE A 74 -2.83 -11.06 -9.24
C ILE A 74 -4.24 -10.60 -8.92
N GLU A 75 -4.50 -10.43 -7.64
CA GLU A 75 -5.72 -9.90 -7.09
C GLU A 75 -5.54 -8.41 -6.82
N PHE A 76 -6.40 -7.59 -7.40
CA PHE A 76 -6.41 -6.14 -7.26
C PHE A 76 -7.65 -5.69 -6.46
N ASP A 77 -7.46 -4.68 -5.64
CA ASP A 77 -8.51 -3.91 -4.98
C ASP A 77 -8.34 -2.45 -5.40
N GLY A 78 -9.03 -2.06 -6.48
CA GLY A 78 -8.69 -0.83 -7.20
C GLY A 78 -7.32 -0.94 -7.86
N ASP A 79 -6.40 -0.03 -7.49
CA ASP A 79 -5.02 -0.01 -7.99
C ASP A 79 -4.05 -0.79 -7.10
N ASP A 80 -4.51 -1.26 -5.93
CA ASP A 80 -3.66 -1.95 -4.96
C ASP A 80 -3.60 -3.46 -5.23
N VAL A 81 -2.40 -4.01 -5.23
CA VAL A 81 -2.20 -5.46 -5.28
C VAL A 81 -2.44 -6.06 -3.89
N ARG A 82 -3.43 -6.94 -3.78
CA ARG A 82 -3.81 -7.62 -2.54
C ARG A 82 -3.16 -8.98 -2.38
N ALA A 83 -3.11 -9.73 -3.44
CA ALA A 83 -2.53 -11.07 -3.44
C ALA A 83 -1.86 -11.39 -4.77
N VAL A 84 -0.85 -12.23 -4.70
CA VAL A 84 -0.13 -12.77 -5.86
C VAL A 84 -0.07 -14.28 -5.73
N GLN A 85 -0.31 -14.99 -6.82
CA GLN A 85 -0.15 -16.44 -6.90
C GLN A 85 0.76 -16.78 -8.09
N ILE A 86 1.66 -17.73 -7.86
CA ILE A 86 2.53 -18.29 -8.90
C ILE A 86 2.23 -19.78 -8.97
N ASP A 87 1.85 -20.26 -10.15
CA ASP A 87 1.46 -21.65 -10.41
C ASP A 87 0.38 -22.19 -9.43
N GLY A 88 -0.54 -21.29 -9.02
CA GLY A 88 -1.60 -21.60 -8.06
C GLY A 88 -1.16 -21.56 -6.59
N VAL A 89 0.12 -21.29 -6.30
CA VAL A 89 0.63 -21.13 -4.95
C VAL A 89 0.58 -19.67 -4.55
N SER A 90 -0.12 -19.35 -3.45
CA SER A 90 -0.14 -17.99 -2.89
C SER A 90 1.24 -17.63 -2.33
N VAL A 91 1.78 -16.48 -2.73
CA VAL A 91 3.05 -15.99 -2.21
C VAL A 91 2.83 -15.21 -0.92
N PHE A 92 3.65 -15.45 0.10
CA PHE A 92 3.51 -14.79 1.40
C PHE A 92 4.04 -13.36 1.43
N ALA A 93 5.01 -13.06 0.55
CA ALA A 93 5.62 -11.75 0.48
C ALA A 93 5.88 -11.36 -0.98
N PHE A 94 5.50 -10.15 -1.33
CA PHE A 94 5.83 -9.54 -2.60
C PHE A 94 6.10 -8.04 -2.40
N ASN A 95 6.80 -7.44 -3.34
CA ASN A 95 7.07 -6.01 -3.39
C ASN A 95 6.72 -5.50 -4.79
N ILE A 96 6.20 -4.29 -4.87
CA ILE A 96 5.89 -3.62 -6.13
C ILE A 96 6.92 -2.52 -6.37
N GLN A 97 7.61 -2.59 -7.51
CA GLN A 97 8.54 -1.56 -7.95
C GLN A 97 8.10 -1.04 -9.32
N GLY A 98 7.49 0.14 -9.34
CA GLY A 98 6.81 0.64 -10.53
C GLY A 98 5.68 -0.30 -10.94
N THR A 99 5.77 -0.93 -12.11
CA THR A 99 4.82 -1.93 -12.61
C THR A 99 5.25 -3.38 -12.30
N THR A 100 6.47 -3.58 -11.82
CA THR A 100 7.04 -4.92 -11.60
C THR A 100 6.68 -5.48 -10.24
N VAL A 101 6.16 -6.70 -10.22
CA VAL A 101 5.95 -7.52 -9.03
C VAL A 101 7.20 -8.35 -8.76
N LEU A 102 7.79 -8.16 -7.59
CA LEU A 102 8.95 -8.91 -7.10
C LEU A 102 8.50 -9.87 -6.01
N THR A 103 8.80 -11.16 -6.16
CA THR A 103 8.44 -12.18 -5.17
C THR A 103 9.41 -13.36 -5.18
N ALA A 104 9.16 -14.35 -4.34
CA ALA A 104 9.91 -15.61 -4.35
C ALA A 104 8.99 -16.78 -3.99
N VAL A 105 9.19 -17.90 -4.68
CA VAL A 105 8.52 -19.19 -4.41
C VAL A 105 9.59 -20.29 -4.45
N ASP A 106 9.64 -21.12 -3.40
CA ASP A 106 10.57 -22.26 -3.29
C ASP A 106 12.06 -21.90 -3.52
N GLY A 107 12.44 -20.68 -3.16
CA GLY A 107 13.79 -20.17 -3.33
C GLY A 107 14.11 -19.61 -4.73
N GLU A 108 13.18 -19.65 -5.64
CA GLU A 108 13.23 -18.96 -6.93
C GLU A 108 12.76 -17.51 -6.73
N ARG A 109 13.62 -16.53 -7.02
CA ARG A 109 13.25 -15.11 -7.07
C ARG A 109 12.59 -14.84 -8.40
N ILE A 110 11.46 -14.14 -8.37
CA ILE A 110 10.63 -13.92 -9.55
C ILE A 110 10.39 -12.42 -9.69
N GLN A 111 10.50 -11.96 -10.93
CA GLN A 111 10.12 -10.62 -11.37
C GLN A 111 9.11 -10.79 -12.51
N PHE A 112 7.94 -10.21 -12.30
CA PHE A 112 6.87 -10.22 -13.28
C PHE A 112 6.37 -8.80 -13.53
N ASP A 113 6.35 -8.36 -14.77
CA ASP A 113 5.78 -7.06 -15.12
C ASP A 113 4.50 -7.27 -15.95
N PRO A 114 3.31 -6.97 -15.39
CA PRO A 114 2.04 -7.11 -16.09
C PRO A 114 1.84 -6.13 -17.23
N THR A 115 2.53 -4.98 -17.22
CA THR A 115 2.37 -3.93 -18.24
C THR A 115 3.09 -4.27 -19.53
N ILE A 116 4.36 -4.70 -19.43
CA ILE A 116 5.15 -5.14 -20.58
C ILE A 116 5.11 -6.65 -20.79
N GLN A 117 4.35 -7.35 -19.93
CA GLN A 117 4.07 -8.78 -20.00
C GLN A 117 5.34 -9.64 -20.05
N THR A 118 6.29 -9.35 -19.15
CA THR A 118 7.56 -10.06 -19.07
C THR A 118 7.71 -10.80 -17.75
N TRP A 119 8.42 -11.92 -17.86
CA TRP A 119 8.84 -12.77 -16.76
C TRP A 119 10.35 -12.89 -16.72
N SER A 120 10.93 -12.81 -15.53
CA SER A 120 12.28 -13.27 -15.27
C SER A 120 12.36 -13.93 -13.91
N SER A 121 13.24 -14.91 -13.77
CA SER A 121 13.49 -15.53 -12.47
C SER A 121 14.92 -15.99 -12.30
N ASP A 122 15.31 -16.17 -11.04
CA ASP A 122 16.60 -16.70 -10.64
C ASP A 122 16.44 -17.64 -9.44
N LEU A 123 16.90 -18.88 -9.61
CA LEU A 123 16.97 -19.87 -8.53
C LEU A 123 18.41 -19.93 -8.02
N ARG A 124 18.71 -19.14 -6.98
CA ARG A 124 19.98 -19.15 -6.24
C ARG A 124 21.22 -18.93 -7.12
N GLY A 125 21.12 -18.25 -8.26
CA GLY A 125 22.22 -18.06 -9.20
C GLY A 125 22.60 -19.31 -10.01
N ILE A 126 21.86 -20.41 -9.88
CA ILE A 126 22.16 -21.68 -10.57
C ILE A 126 21.32 -21.84 -11.83
N VAL A 127 20.06 -21.44 -11.73
CA VAL A 127 19.09 -21.50 -12.85
C VAL A 127 18.46 -20.14 -13.00
N SER A 128 18.42 -19.63 -14.22
CA SER A 128 17.71 -18.41 -14.56
C SER A 128 16.66 -18.65 -15.62
N SER A 129 15.60 -17.86 -15.62
CA SER A 129 14.63 -17.90 -16.71
C SER A 129 14.23 -16.50 -17.17
N GLN A 130 13.79 -16.44 -18.42
CA GLN A 130 13.19 -15.26 -19.02
C GLN A 130 12.07 -15.67 -19.97
N GLY A 131 11.06 -14.83 -20.10
CA GLY A 131 9.95 -15.13 -21.00
C GLY A 131 8.95 -14.01 -21.17
N ASN A 132 8.01 -14.26 -22.06
CA ASN A 132 6.88 -13.37 -22.31
C ASN A 132 5.61 -14.01 -21.73
N CYS A 133 4.70 -13.17 -21.28
CA CYS A 133 3.45 -13.58 -20.71
C CYS A 133 2.28 -13.10 -21.58
N LEU A 134 1.17 -13.82 -21.53
CA LEU A 134 -0.09 -13.43 -22.15
C LEU A 134 -1.15 -13.36 -21.05
N ALA A 135 -1.91 -12.27 -21.05
CA ALA A 135 -3.06 -12.17 -20.16
C ALA A 135 -4.11 -13.21 -20.59
N SER A 136 -4.64 -13.94 -19.61
CA SER A 136 -5.76 -14.85 -19.81
C SER A 136 -7.05 -14.09 -19.47
N GLN A 137 -8.02 -14.15 -20.33
CA GLN A 137 -9.36 -13.64 -20.07
C GLN A 137 -10.17 -14.61 -19.23
#